data_b761f18340dcd329d9b96b176f2d81b0
#
_entry.id   b761f18340dcd329d9b96b176f2d81b0
#
_cell.length_a   1.000
_cell.length_b   1.000
_cell.length_c   1.000
_cell.angle_alpha   90.00
_cell.angle_beta   90.00
_cell.angle_gamma   90.00
#
_symmetry.space_group_name_H-M   'P 1'
#
loop_
_entity.id
_entity.type
_entity.pdbx_description
1 polymer ?
#
loop_
_entity_poly.entity_id
_entity_poly.type
_entity_poly.pdbx_seq_one_letter_code
_entity_poly.pdbx_strand_id
1 'polypeptide(L)'
;VASLSKLLAQIADGLNALRAVMESEKLLLCEGSLSGSHLQRVTEEKSSLLATLGWLEQQRLLAWSAADSAAQAQWQTIRAQTQTLREMNQHNGWLLEQQMAFNQQALALLKPHQEAGLYGKDGLAANRVDGGVRFSV
;
A
#
# COMPACT_ATOMS: atom_id res chain seq x y z
N VAL A 1 26.21 -1.97 0.77
CA VAL A 1 25.09 -2.92 0.72
C VAL A 1 24.37 -2.91 2.05
N ALA A 2 23.09 -2.67 2.03
CA ALA A 2 22.29 -2.66 3.25
C ALA A 2 22.16 -4.10 3.79
N SER A 3 22.26 -4.24 5.12
CA SER A 3 22.02 -5.54 5.74
C SER A 3 20.54 -5.93 5.64
N LEU A 4 20.29 -7.23 5.66
CA LEU A 4 18.91 -7.74 5.62
C LEU A 4 18.06 -7.19 6.78
N SER A 5 18.62 -7.16 7.98
CA SER A 5 17.93 -6.62 9.15
C SER A 5 17.52 -5.16 8.95
N LYS A 6 18.38 -4.35 8.40
CA LYS A 6 18.10 -2.95 8.11
C LYS A 6 17.02 -2.79 7.05
N LEU A 7 17.09 -3.61 5.99
CA LEU A 7 16.07 -3.59 4.94
C LEU A 7 14.70 -3.98 5.50
N LEU A 8 14.64 -5.00 6.34
CA LEU A 8 13.39 -5.42 6.96
C LEU A 8 12.81 -4.32 7.86
N ALA A 9 13.67 -3.64 8.62
CA ALA A 9 13.24 -2.52 9.45
C ALA A 9 12.70 -1.37 8.58
N GLN A 10 13.35 -1.07 7.47
CA GLN A 10 12.88 -0.02 6.56
C GLN A 10 11.55 -0.39 5.92
N ILE A 11 11.37 -1.65 5.55
CA ILE A 11 10.08 -2.13 5.02
C ILE A 11 8.99 -1.99 6.07
N ALA A 12 9.26 -2.40 7.31
CA ALA A 12 8.28 -2.28 8.39
C ALA A 12 7.89 -0.82 8.64
N ASP A 13 8.86 0.09 8.63
CA ASP A 13 8.59 1.52 8.79
C ASP A 13 7.75 2.06 7.63
N GLY A 14 8.06 1.64 6.41
CA GLY A 14 7.28 2.02 5.23
C GLY A 14 5.84 1.52 5.28
N LEU A 15 5.64 0.30 5.77
CA LEU A 15 4.30 -0.26 5.95
C LEU A 15 3.50 0.49 7.01
N ASN A 16 4.16 0.89 8.10
CA ASN A 16 3.51 1.71 9.14
C ASN A 16 3.09 3.07 8.60
N ALA A 17 3.95 3.70 7.80
CA ALA A 17 3.63 4.97 7.13
C ALA A 17 2.47 4.80 6.15
N LEU A 18 2.47 3.72 5.38
CA LEU A 18 1.40 3.43 4.44
C LEU A 18 0.08 3.19 5.17
N ARG A 19 0.12 2.50 6.30
CA ARG A 19 -1.07 2.30 7.12
C ARG A 19 -1.67 3.62 7.58
N ALA A 20 -0.84 4.55 8.04
CA ALA A 20 -1.31 5.87 8.48
C ALA A 20 -1.97 6.63 7.32
N VAL A 21 -1.38 6.56 6.13
CA VAL A 21 -1.95 7.19 4.94
C VAL A 21 -3.29 6.55 4.57
N MET A 22 -3.40 5.22 4.64
CA MET A 22 -4.66 4.52 4.34
C MET A 22 -5.75 4.83 5.37
N GLU A 23 -5.37 5.01 6.64
CA GLU A 23 -6.34 5.42 7.66
C GLU A 23 -6.84 6.84 7.41
N SER A 24 -5.97 7.76 6.99
CA SER A 24 -6.36 9.11 6.58
C SER A 24 -7.27 9.07 5.36
N GLU A 25 -6.95 8.23 4.39
CA GLU A 25 -7.78 8.02 3.20
C GLU A 25 -9.17 7.54 3.58
N LYS A 26 -9.24 6.57 4.48
CA LYS A 26 -10.52 6.04 4.95
C LYS A 26 -11.38 7.14 5.60
N LEU A 27 -10.77 7.97 6.44
CA LEU A 27 -11.48 9.07 7.08
C LEU A 27 -12.03 10.05 6.05
N LEU A 28 -11.24 10.41 5.03
CA LEU A 28 -11.70 11.27 3.95
C LEU A 28 -12.86 10.66 3.18
N LEU A 29 -12.78 9.36 2.90
CA LEU A 29 -13.82 8.65 2.15
C LEU A 29 -15.11 8.48 2.96
N CYS A 30 -15.02 8.49 4.28
CA CYS A 30 -16.18 8.38 5.17
C CYS A 30 -16.86 9.73 5.45
N GLU A 31 -16.21 10.84 5.11
CA GLU A 31 -16.80 12.17 5.27
C GLU A 31 -17.93 12.38 4.27
N GLY A 32 -18.95 13.15 4.68
CA GLY A 32 -20.08 13.43 3.82
C GLY A 32 -19.76 14.30 2.62
N SER A 33 -18.72 15.13 2.70
CA SER A 33 -18.26 15.96 1.60
C SER A 33 -16.84 15.53 1.22
N LEU A 34 -16.67 15.04 0.00
CA LEU A 34 -15.38 14.56 -0.50
C LEU A 34 -14.59 15.71 -1.10
N SER A 35 -13.41 15.99 -0.53
CA SER A 35 -12.49 16.97 -1.09
C SER A 35 -11.54 16.29 -2.08
N GLY A 36 -11.70 16.60 -3.38
CA GLY A 36 -10.85 16.01 -4.42
C GLY A 36 -9.38 16.32 -4.24
N SER A 37 -9.03 17.54 -3.81
CA SER A 37 -7.63 17.91 -3.62
C SER A 37 -6.98 17.17 -2.45
N HIS A 38 -7.69 16.96 -1.35
CA HIS A 38 -7.19 16.19 -0.22
C HIS A 38 -7.01 14.73 -0.58
N LEU A 39 -7.98 14.15 -1.27
CA LEU A 39 -7.91 12.76 -1.68
C LEU A 39 -6.80 12.54 -2.70
N GLN A 40 -6.58 13.48 -3.61
CA GLN A 40 -5.47 13.42 -4.56
C GLN A 40 -4.13 13.43 -3.85
N ARG A 41 -3.96 14.28 -2.83
CA ARG A 41 -2.72 14.34 -2.04
C ARG A 41 -2.45 13.02 -1.35
N VAL A 42 -3.46 12.44 -0.73
CA VAL A 42 -3.34 11.13 -0.06
C VAL A 42 -2.98 10.05 -1.07
N THR A 43 -3.58 10.07 -2.24
CA THR A 43 -3.29 9.11 -3.31
C THR A 43 -1.83 9.23 -3.78
N GLU A 44 -1.31 10.45 -3.90
CA GLU A 44 0.08 10.68 -4.27
C GLU A 44 1.05 10.19 -3.19
N GLU A 45 0.76 10.43 -1.92
CA GLU A 45 1.56 9.91 -0.82
C GLU A 45 1.57 8.38 -0.83
N LYS A 46 0.43 7.77 -1.06
CA LYS A 46 0.27 6.33 -1.15
C LYS A 46 1.11 5.75 -2.30
N SER A 47 1.05 6.38 -3.48
CA SER A 47 1.86 5.96 -4.63
C SER A 47 3.36 6.04 -4.35
N SER A 48 3.80 7.11 -3.71
CA SER A 48 5.20 7.30 -3.35
C SER A 48 5.69 6.22 -2.38
N LEU A 49 4.89 5.92 -1.36
CA LEU A 49 5.22 4.86 -0.40
C LEU A 49 5.26 3.49 -1.06
N LEU A 50 4.32 3.19 -1.94
CA LEU A 50 4.29 1.93 -2.67
C LEU A 50 5.51 1.77 -3.56
N ALA A 51 5.95 2.83 -4.22
CA ALA A 51 7.15 2.81 -5.05
C ALA A 51 8.40 2.52 -4.20
N THR A 52 8.53 3.17 -3.05
CA THR A 52 9.64 2.94 -2.12
C THR A 52 9.64 1.51 -1.60
N LEU A 53 8.48 1.00 -1.20
CA LEU A 53 8.34 -0.38 -0.73
C LEU A 53 8.69 -1.38 -1.82
N GLY A 54 8.30 -1.11 -3.06
CA GLY A 54 8.67 -1.96 -4.20
C GLY A 54 10.17 -2.04 -4.38
N TRP A 55 10.87 -0.91 -4.28
CA TRP A 55 12.32 -0.88 -4.36
C TRP A 55 12.97 -1.65 -3.21
N LEU A 56 12.47 -1.43 -1.97
CA LEU A 56 12.98 -2.16 -0.80
C LEU A 56 12.78 -3.66 -0.92
N GLU A 57 11.67 -4.09 -1.49
CA GLU A 57 11.39 -5.51 -1.71
C GLU A 57 12.41 -6.12 -2.68
N GLN A 58 12.77 -5.40 -3.74
CA GLN A 58 13.80 -5.87 -4.66
C GLN A 58 15.14 -6.05 -3.92
N GLN A 59 15.50 -5.11 -3.06
CA GLN A 59 16.71 -5.20 -2.25
C GLN A 59 16.65 -6.39 -1.28
N ARG A 60 15.49 -6.61 -0.66
CA ARG A 60 15.29 -7.74 0.24
C ARG A 60 15.51 -9.07 -0.48
N LEU A 61 14.93 -9.22 -1.65
CA LEU A 61 15.09 -10.45 -2.44
C LEU A 61 16.55 -10.76 -2.74
N LEU A 62 17.34 -9.74 -3.03
CA LEU A 62 18.76 -9.90 -3.28
C LEU A 62 19.55 -10.28 -2.02
N ALA A 63 19.09 -9.85 -0.86
CA ALA A 63 19.80 -10.04 0.41
C ALA A 63 19.33 -11.28 1.20
N TRP A 64 18.33 -12.00 0.73
CA TRP A 64 17.64 -13.03 1.52
C TRP A 64 18.41 -14.34 1.69
N SER A 65 19.45 -14.59 0.93
CA SER A 65 20.06 -15.91 0.77
C SER A 65 20.54 -16.57 2.07
N ALA A 66 20.75 -15.82 3.16
CA ALA A 66 21.27 -16.35 4.42
C ALA A 66 20.43 -15.87 5.61
N ALA A 67 19.10 -15.81 5.43
CA ALA A 67 18.21 -15.31 6.48
C ALA A 67 18.27 -16.21 7.72
N ASP A 68 18.50 -15.61 8.89
CA ASP A 68 18.47 -16.29 10.16
C ASP A 68 17.01 -16.36 10.72
N SER A 69 16.83 -16.96 11.89
CA SER A 69 15.51 -17.10 12.50
C SER A 69 14.90 -15.73 12.86
N ALA A 70 15.72 -14.76 13.26
CA ALA A 70 15.24 -13.41 13.58
C ALA A 70 14.72 -12.71 12.32
N ALA A 71 15.45 -12.81 11.21
CA ALA A 71 15.01 -12.25 9.92
C ALA A 71 13.73 -12.91 9.43
N GLN A 72 13.63 -14.24 9.58
CA GLN A 72 12.43 -14.97 9.21
C GLN A 72 11.21 -14.51 10.03
N ALA A 73 11.40 -14.31 11.33
CA ALA A 73 10.33 -13.83 12.21
C ALA A 73 9.89 -12.41 11.84
N GLN A 74 10.83 -11.53 11.56
CA GLN A 74 10.53 -10.17 11.09
C GLN A 74 9.75 -10.22 9.78
N TRP A 75 10.17 -11.09 8.88
CA TRP A 75 9.49 -11.23 7.58
C TRP A 75 8.06 -11.75 7.71
N GLN A 76 7.80 -12.67 8.63
CA GLN A 76 6.45 -13.14 8.89
C GLN A 76 5.55 -12.00 9.39
N THR A 77 6.06 -11.15 10.27
CA THR A 77 5.32 -9.96 10.73
C THR A 77 5.03 -9.01 9.58
N ILE A 78 6.00 -8.77 8.71
CA ILE A 78 5.84 -7.92 7.52
C ILE A 78 4.76 -8.48 6.59
N ARG A 79 4.77 -9.78 6.37
CA ARG A 79 3.75 -10.44 5.53
C ARG A 79 2.34 -10.26 6.10
N ALA A 80 2.21 -10.41 7.42
CA ALA A 80 0.93 -10.19 8.08
C ALA A 80 0.47 -8.74 7.95
N GLN A 81 1.37 -7.78 8.14
CA GLN A 81 1.07 -6.35 7.94
C GLN A 81 0.66 -6.07 6.50
N THR A 82 1.35 -6.65 5.53
CA THR A 82 1.03 -6.49 4.11
C THR A 82 -0.37 -7.00 3.80
N GLN A 83 -0.76 -8.13 4.39
CA GLN A 83 -2.10 -8.67 4.20
C GLN A 83 -3.17 -7.74 4.77
N THR A 84 -2.94 -7.19 5.96
CA THR A 84 -3.85 -6.22 6.58
C THR A 84 -4.00 -4.99 5.69
N LEU A 85 -2.90 -4.47 5.16
CA LEU A 85 -2.93 -3.29 4.29
C LEU A 85 -3.65 -3.57 2.98
N ARG A 86 -3.51 -4.78 2.44
CA ARG A 86 -4.25 -5.20 1.25
C ARG A 86 -5.75 -5.15 1.49
N GLU A 87 -6.18 -5.66 2.63
CA GLU A 87 -7.59 -5.63 3.02
C GLU A 87 -8.08 -4.20 3.22
N MET A 88 -7.29 -3.35 3.87
CA MET A 88 -7.61 -1.93 4.03
C MET A 88 -7.74 -1.23 2.68
N ASN A 89 -6.83 -1.52 1.76
CA ASN A 89 -6.86 -0.92 0.43
C ASN A 89 -8.11 -1.33 -0.36
N GLN A 90 -8.49 -2.60 -0.26
CA GLN A 90 -9.70 -3.10 -0.90
C GLN A 90 -10.95 -2.42 -0.30
N HIS A 91 -10.99 -2.29 1.01
CA HIS A 91 -12.11 -1.62 1.68
C HIS A 91 -12.18 -0.14 1.29
N ASN A 92 -11.05 0.56 1.27
CA ASN A 92 -11.00 1.95 0.85
C ASN A 92 -11.41 2.10 -0.62
N GLY A 93 -11.03 1.15 -1.47
CA GLY A 93 -11.48 1.12 -2.87
C GLY A 93 -13.00 1.02 -2.98
N TRP A 94 -13.60 0.18 -2.15
CA TRP A 94 -15.06 0.07 -2.10
C TRP A 94 -15.70 1.38 -1.66
N LEU A 95 -15.16 2.01 -0.59
CA LEU A 95 -15.65 3.31 -0.11
C LEU A 95 -15.56 4.37 -1.21
N LEU A 96 -14.46 4.39 -1.96
CA LEU A 96 -14.29 5.32 -3.06
C LEU A 96 -15.35 5.11 -4.14
N GLU A 97 -15.63 3.87 -4.50
CA GLU A 97 -16.67 3.54 -5.48
C GLU A 97 -18.04 4.05 -5.03
N GLN A 98 -18.34 3.92 -3.74
CA GLN A 98 -19.59 4.45 -3.19
C GLN A 98 -19.65 5.98 -3.33
N GLN A 99 -18.54 6.67 -3.03
CA GLN A 99 -18.48 8.12 -3.15
C GLN A 99 -18.57 8.57 -4.63
N MET A 100 -17.95 7.83 -5.52
CA MET A 100 -18.02 8.12 -6.97
C MET A 100 -19.44 8.00 -7.52
N ALA A 101 -20.23 7.09 -6.97
CA ALA A 101 -21.64 6.95 -7.35
C ALA A 101 -22.46 8.20 -7.05
N PHE A 102 -22.03 8.98 -6.07
CA PHE A 102 -22.74 10.19 -5.62
C PHE A 102 -22.02 11.50 -5.93
N ASN A 103 -20.78 11.43 -6.47
CA ASN A 103 -19.96 12.62 -6.67
C ASN A 103 -19.21 12.57 -7.99
N GLN A 104 -19.78 13.18 -9.01
CA GLN A 104 -19.22 13.21 -10.36
C GLN A 104 -17.86 13.92 -10.42
N GLN A 105 -17.66 14.96 -9.61
CA GLN A 105 -16.38 15.67 -9.59
C GLN A 105 -15.27 14.78 -9.07
N ALA A 106 -15.52 14.03 -8.00
CA ALA A 106 -14.56 13.08 -7.46
C ALA A 106 -14.23 12.01 -8.51
N LEU A 107 -15.22 11.50 -9.23
CA LEU A 107 -15.03 10.53 -10.30
C LEU A 107 -14.11 11.09 -11.39
N ALA A 108 -14.35 12.30 -11.86
CA ALA A 108 -13.56 12.92 -12.91
C ALA A 108 -12.10 13.14 -12.47
N LEU A 109 -11.91 13.55 -11.22
CA LEU A 109 -10.58 13.86 -10.68
C LEU A 109 -9.76 12.59 -10.44
N LEU A 110 -10.37 11.51 -9.98
CA LEU A 110 -9.67 10.31 -9.52
C LEU A 110 -9.59 9.20 -10.56
N LYS A 111 -10.28 9.33 -11.69
CA LYS A 111 -10.31 8.31 -12.72
C LYS A 111 -8.94 7.86 -13.20
N PRO A 112 -7.98 8.76 -13.47
CA PRO A 112 -6.64 8.32 -13.88
C PRO A 112 -5.94 7.46 -12.83
N HIS A 113 -6.11 7.78 -11.55
CA HIS A 113 -5.50 7.01 -10.46
C HIS A 113 -6.14 5.64 -10.33
N GLN A 114 -7.45 5.55 -10.49
CA GLN A 114 -8.17 4.29 -10.48
C GLN A 114 -7.75 3.38 -11.64
N GLU A 115 -7.61 3.95 -12.82
CA GLU A 115 -7.14 3.22 -14.01
C GLU A 115 -5.71 2.73 -13.85
N ALA A 116 -4.91 3.40 -13.02
CA ALA A 116 -3.55 2.96 -12.70
C ALA A 116 -3.52 1.79 -11.69
N GLY A 117 -4.67 1.34 -11.19
CA GLY A 117 -4.76 0.16 -10.33
C GLY A 117 -4.64 0.41 -8.83
N LEU A 118 -4.60 1.67 -8.37
CA LEU A 118 -4.49 1.98 -6.94
C LEU A 118 -5.66 1.42 -6.11
N TYR A 119 -6.85 1.39 -6.68
CA TYR A 119 -8.08 0.95 -6.01
C TYR A 119 -8.68 -0.28 -6.67
N GLY A 120 -7.89 -1.04 -7.45
CA GLY A 120 -8.35 -2.26 -8.08
C GLY A 120 -8.50 -3.40 -7.08
N LYS A 121 -9.03 -4.53 -7.55
CA LYS A 121 -9.19 -5.74 -6.73
C LYS A 121 -7.88 -6.21 -6.13
N ASP A 122 -6.80 -5.95 -6.84
CA ASP A 122 -5.48 -6.37 -6.45
C ASP A 122 -4.71 -5.32 -5.65
N GLY A 123 -5.29 -4.22 -5.30
CA GLY A 123 -4.74 -3.05 -4.62
C GLY A 123 -3.27 -3.12 -4.24
N LEU A 124 -2.91 -4.16 -3.48
CA LEU A 124 -1.55 -4.65 -3.34
C LEU A 124 -1.53 -6.02 -4.00
N ALA A 125 -0.68 -6.21 -4.99
CA ALA A 125 -0.68 -7.45 -5.76
C ALA A 125 -0.47 -8.68 -4.89
N ALA A 126 -0.93 -9.83 -5.39
CA ALA A 126 -0.86 -11.08 -4.65
C ALA A 126 0.58 -11.46 -4.27
N ASN A 127 0.73 -12.16 -3.16
CA ASN A 127 2.01 -12.71 -2.76
C ASN A 127 2.49 -13.74 -3.77
N ARG A 128 3.78 -13.75 -4.01
CA ARG A 128 4.41 -14.77 -4.82
C ARG A 128 4.59 -16.05 -4.03
N VAL A 129 4.61 -17.17 -4.74
CA VAL A 129 4.81 -18.49 -4.14
C VAL A 129 6.16 -18.59 -3.43
N ASP A 130 7.18 -17.95 -3.96
CA ASP A 130 8.52 -17.95 -3.40
C ASP A 130 8.71 -16.95 -2.26
N GLY A 131 7.63 -16.42 -1.73
CA GLY A 131 7.66 -15.51 -0.60
C GLY A 131 7.84 -14.05 -0.95
N GLY A 132 7.92 -13.70 -2.21
CA GLY A 132 7.98 -12.32 -2.64
C GLY A 132 6.64 -11.62 -2.47
N VAL A 133 6.68 -10.31 -2.27
CA VAL A 133 5.50 -9.46 -2.17
C VAL A 133 5.59 -8.39 -3.25
N ARG A 134 4.49 -8.19 -3.97
CA ARG A 134 4.40 -7.09 -4.94
C ARG A 134 3.65 -5.92 -4.33
N PHE A 135 4.24 -4.74 -4.48
CA PHE A 135 3.61 -3.48 -4.11
C PHE A 135 3.27 -2.75 -5.40
N SER A 136 1.99 -2.69 -5.75
CA SER A 136 1.53 -2.08 -6.99
C SER A 136 0.77 -0.78 -6.75
N VAL A 137 0.91 0.09 -7.71
CA VAL A 137 0.20 1.38 -7.72
C VAL A 137 -1.21 1.22 -8.28
#